data_1b3a7a700b31f42254aac2555679f612
#
_entry.id   1b3a7a700b31f42254aac2555679f612
#
_cell.length_a   1.000
_cell.length_b   1.000
_cell.length_c   1.000
_cell.angle_alpha   90.00
_cell.angle_beta   90.00
_cell.angle_gamma   90.00
#
_symmetry.space_group_name_H-M   'P 1'
#
loop_
_entity.id
_entity.type
_entity.pdbx_description
1 polymer ?
#
loop_
_entity_poly.entity_id
_entity_poly.type
_entity_poly.pdbx_seq_one_letter_code
_entity_poly.pdbx_strand_id
1 'polypeptide(L)'
;VFVLTIDQAGSQHDVDRVPDLLELLRGVDVVTPFERSVGDEAQGIPATAEAAIEAALLCLRQGGWYVGLGIGGIEHPLPASPREGRGSAFVAARTAVERAKKTGDRAPLAVEGPPGAAEAEGVLTLIGRHVMHRTRAEWRILDRLEPGRWGSQTAAARELGIAPQSVSKAVARSAWTEEWAARPAAALLLRWADTADLSNPSGTVRAPEEPATTGGGRPEPAGSAERGPAAGASKGDR
;
A
#
# COMPACT_ATOMS: atom_id res chain seq x y z
N VAL A 1 -1.94 15.51 3.28
CA VAL A 1 -0.52 15.30 3.63
C VAL A 1 -0.23 13.80 3.71
N PHE A 2 1.02 13.40 3.43
CA PHE A 2 1.49 12.01 3.45
C PHE A 2 2.38 11.78 4.66
N VAL A 3 2.11 10.74 5.44
CA VAL A 3 2.95 10.30 6.55
C VAL A 3 3.33 8.84 6.31
N LEU A 4 4.61 8.51 6.40
CA LEU A 4 5.05 7.12 6.42
C LEU A 4 5.45 6.71 7.83
N THR A 5 4.95 5.54 8.22
CA THR A 5 5.41 4.77 9.38
C THR A 5 6.00 3.48 8.85
N ILE A 6 7.24 3.18 9.25
CA ILE A 6 8.03 2.05 8.75
C ILE A 6 8.53 1.27 9.97
N ASP A 7 8.24 -0.02 10.01
CA ASP A 7 8.52 -0.90 11.15
C ASP A 7 9.41 -2.06 10.71
N GLN A 8 10.40 -2.43 11.51
CA GLN A 8 11.34 -3.48 11.17
C GLN A 8 10.71 -4.86 11.37
N ALA A 9 10.68 -5.66 10.32
CA ALA A 9 10.21 -7.03 10.40
C ALA A 9 11.16 -7.91 11.23
N GLY A 10 10.62 -8.60 12.24
CA GLY A 10 11.39 -9.55 13.03
C GLY A 10 12.39 -8.92 14.02
N SER A 11 12.22 -7.66 14.38
CA SER A 11 13.13 -6.88 15.24
C SER A 11 13.50 -7.55 16.58
N GLN A 12 12.63 -8.39 17.13
CA GLN A 12 12.91 -9.13 18.37
C GLN A 12 14.07 -10.13 18.25
N HIS A 13 14.43 -10.51 17.03
CA HIS A 13 15.42 -11.58 16.75
C HIS A 13 16.49 -11.14 15.76
N ASP A 14 16.45 -9.88 15.32
CA ASP A 14 17.37 -9.31 14.33
C ASP A 14 18.11 -8.10 14.93
N VAL A 15 19.20 -7.71 14.29
CA VAL A 15 19.95 -6.50 14.63
C VAL A 15 19.11 -5.26 14.34
N ASP A 16 19.35 -4.19 15.07
CA ASP A 16 18.73 -2.88 14.80
C ASP A 16 19.17 -2.34 13.43
N ARG A 17 18.22 -2.28 12.48
CA ARG A 17 18.44 -1.80 11.11
C ARG A 17 17.89 -0.40 10.85
N VAL A 18 17.31 0.25 11.87
CA VAL A 18 16.76 1.61 11.70
C VAL A 18 17.83 2.62 11.27
N PRO A 19 19.08 2.61 11.74
CA PRO A 19 20.11 3.52 11.23
C PRO A 19 20.34 3.38 9.71
N ASP A 20 20.38 2.16 9.20
CA ASP A 20 20.58 1.89 7.78
C ASP A 20 19.36 2.35 6.95
N LEU A 21 18.15 2.20 7.50
CA LEU A 21 16.93 2.72 6.89
C LEU A 21 16.96 4.25 6.78
N LEU A 22 17.34 4.94 7.86
CA LEU A 22 17.40 6.41 7.85
C LEU A 22 18.45 6.93 6.85
N GLU A 23 19.57 6.23 6.71
CA GLU A 23 20.58 6.55 5.68
C GLU A 23 20.00 6.33 4.27
N LEU A 24 19.30 5.22 4.03
CA LEU A 24 18.63 4.92 2.75
C LEU A 24 17.64 6.00 2.34
N LEU A 25 16.88 6.54 3.31
CA LEU A 25 15.82 7.52 3.07
C LEU A 25 16.31 8.97 3.04
N ARG A 26 17.61 9.23 3.28
CA ARG A 26 18.19 10.60 3.35
C ARG A 26 17.99 11.39 2.06
N GLY A 27 17.94 10.72 0.89
CA GLY A 27 17.77 11.35 -0.42
C GLY A 27 16.32 11.65 -0.80
N VAL A 28 15.35 11.21 0.00
CA VAL A 28 13.92 11.42 -0.27
C VAL A 28 13.55 12.86 0.06
N ASP A 29 12.77 13.52 -0.83
CA ASP A 29 12.25 14.87 -0.59
C ASP A 29 11.19 14.84 0.53
N VAL A 30 11.42 15.60 1.61
CA VAL A 30 10.63 15.55 2.82
C VAL A 30 10.29 16.93 3.38
N VAL A 31 9.10 17.06 3.95
CA VAL A 31 8.70 18.21 4.78
C VAL A 31 9.31 18.07 6.18
N THR A 32 9.24 16.84 6.74
CA THR A 32 9.89 16.50 8.00
C THR A 32 10.71 15.21 7.79
N PRO A 33 12.02 15.25 8.13
CA PRO A 33 12.92 14.11 7.91
C PRO A 33 12.41 12.82 8.54
N PHE A 34 12.83 11.68 7.98
CA PHE A 34 12.63 10.40 8.62
C PHE A 34 13.49 10.29 9.87
N GLU A 35 12.85 9.96 10.97
CA GLU A 35 13.49 9.77 12.26
C GLU A 35 12.95 8.49 12.92
N ARG A 36 13.75 7.91 13.81
CA ARG A 36 13.27 6.82 14.66
C ARG A 36 12.17 7.35 15.58
N SER A 37 10.99 6.74 15.58
CA SER A 37 9.90 7.12 16.47
C SER A 37 9.99 6.40 17.81
N VAL A 38 9.71 5.10 17.86
CA VAL A 38 9.80 4.27 19.08
C VAL A 38 10.39 2.91 18.70
N GLY A 39 11.37 2.44 19.47
CA GLY A 39 11.93 1.10 19.28
C GLY A 39 12.53 0.90 17.88
N ASP A 40 11.90 0.07 17.09
CA ASP A 40 12.28 -0.35 15.73
C ASP A 40 11.48 0.36 14.61
N GLU A 41 10.73 1.39 14.99
CA GLU A 41 9.89 2.16 14.08
C GLU A 41 10.59 3.46 13.63
N ALA A 42 10.48 3.80 12.36
CA ALA A 42 10.83 5.10 11.80
C ALA A 42 9.59 5.78 11.20
N GLN A 43 9.55 7.12 11.27
CA GLN A 43 8.45 7.92 10.75
C GLN A 43 8.97 9.16 10.06
N GLY A 44 8.29 9.62 8.99
CA GLY A 44 8.64 10.83 8.25
C GLY A 44 7.45 11.37 7.46
N ILE A 45 7.61 12.61 6.99
CA ILE A 45 6.59 13.32 6.21
C ILE A 45 7.17 13.64 4.84
N PRO A 46 6.98 12.80 3.81
CA PRO A 46 7.36 13.11 2.44
C PRO A 46 6.68 14.38 1.93
N ALA A 47 7.40 15.14 1.11
CA ALA A 47 6.91 16.42 0.60
C ALA A 47 5.81 16.25 -0.46
N THR A 48 5.84 15.14 -1.21
CA THR A 48 4.94 14.89 -2.34
C THR A 48 4.47 13.43 -2.37
N ALA A 49 3.45 13.14 -3.17
CA ALA A 49 3.01 11.77 -3.43
C ALA A 49 4.13 10.93 -4.08
N GLU A 50 4.90 11.53 -4.96
CA GLU A 50 6.05 10.91 -5.63
C GLU A 50 7.14 10.52 -4.62
N ALA A 51 7.46 11.41 -3.69
CA ALA A 51 8.41 11.17 -2.62
C ALA A 51 7.92 10.07 -1.65
N ALA A 52 6.62 10.03 -1.36
CA ALA A 52 6.02 8.97 -0.56
C ALA A 52 6.15 7.59 -1.24
N ILE A 53 5.90 7.54 -2.55
CA ILE A 53 6.08 6.33 -3.35
C ILE A 53 7.56 5.91 -3.37
N GLU A 54 8.48 6.85 -3.59
CA GLU A 54 9.91 6.58 -3.59
C GLU A 54 10.37 5.96 -2.26
N ALA A 55 10.04 6.59 -1.14
CA ALA A 55 10.37 6.08 0.19
C ALA A 55 9.83 4.66 0.40
N ALA A 56 8.55 4.43 0.07
CA ALA A 56 7.93 3.12 0.21
C ALA A 56 8.64 2.04 -0.63
N LEU A 57 8.95 2.34 -1.90
CA LEU A 57 9.61 1.38 -2.80
C LEU A 57 11.08 1.14 -2.42
N LEU A 58 11.79 2.12 -1.85
CA LEU A 58 13.12 1.93 -1.30
C LEU A 58 13.09 0.93 -0.13
N CYS A 59 12.14 1.04 0.78
CA CYS A 59 11.94 0.10 1.87
C CYS A 59 11.65 -1.32 1.37
N LEU A 60 10.74 -1.46 0.40
CA LEU A 60 10.40 -2.74 -0.20
C LEU A 60 11.58 -3.37 -0.95
N ARG A 61 12.39 -2.56 -1.64
CA ARG A 61 13.62 -3.01 -2.30
C ARG A 61 14.65 -3.53 -1.30
N GLN A 62 14.85 -2.83 -0.18
CA GLN A 62 15.78 -3.26 0.86
C GLN A 62 15.30 -4.53 1.55
N GLY A 63 13.98 -4.68 1.71
CA GLY A 63 13.35 -5.80 2.39
C GLY A 63 13.50 -5.77 3.92
N GLY A 64 12.62 -6.51 4.59
CA GLY A 64 12.60 -6.57 6.06
C GLY A 64 11.93 -5.37 6.72
N TRP A 65 11.02 -4.69 6.01
CA TRP A 65 10.26 -3.55 6.49
C TRP A 65 8.78 -3.71 6.21
N TYR A 66 7.95 -3.33 7.18
CA TYR A 66 6.53 -3.07 6.98
C TYR A 66 6.33 -1.58 6.75
N VAL A 67 5.58 -1.21 5.72
CA VAL A 67 5.41 0.18 5.30
C VAL A 67 3.94 0.58 5.41
N GLY A 68 3.64 1.54 6.27
CA GLY A 68 2.33 2.16 6.37
C GLY A 68 2.36 3.58 5.81
N LEU A 69 1.56 3.87 4.80
CA LEU A 69 1.36 5.20 4.25
C LEU A 69 0.00 5.73 4.70
N GLY A 70 0.01 6.80 5.47
CA GLY A 70 -1.19 7.51 5.90
C GLY A 70 -1.43 8.79 5.12
N ILE A 71 -2.68 9.03 4.74
CA ILE A 71 -3.13 10.24 4.06
C ILE A 71 -4.16 10.94 4.93
N GLY A 72 -4.03 12.25 5.10
CA GLY A 72 -4.97 13.05 5.90
C GLY A 72 -4.42 14.41 6.30
N GLY A 73 -5.10 15.04 7.23
CA GLY A 73 -4.67 16.32 7.83
C GLY A 73 -3.56 16.12 8.86
N ILE A 74 -2.79 17.20 9.06
CA ILE A 74 -1.84 17.32 10.17
C ILE A 74 -2.12 18.60 10.93
N GLU A 75 -1.89 18.57 12.27
CA GLU A 75 -2.02 19.76 13.09
C GLU A 75 -0.83 20.70 12.87
N HIS A 76 -1.11 21.98 12.83
CA HIS A 76 -0.11 23.03 12.71
C HIS A 76 0.15 23.71 14.08
N PRO A 77 1.39 24.20 14.36
CA PRO A 77 2.55 24.19 13.46
C PRO A 77 3.09 22.76 13.22
N LEU A 78 3.71 22.58 12.02
CA LEU A 78 4.37 21.33 11.70
C LEU A 78 5.40 20.98 12.77
N PRO A 79 5.42 19.72 13.25
CA PRO A 79 6.39 19.30 14.25
C PRO A 79 7.82 19.33 13.70
N ALA A 80 8.76 19.69 14.54
CA ALA A 80 10.18 19.59 14.22
C ALA A 80 10.62 18.12 14.07
N SER A 81 9.98 17.22 14.82
CA SER A 81 10.16 15.78 14.76
C SER A 81 8.84 15.07 14.47
N PRO A 82 8.81 14.04 13.62
CA PRO A 82 7.60 13.27 13.33
C PRO A 82 6.94 12.66 14.59
N ARG A 83 7.73 12.43 15.66
CA ARG A 83 7.23 11.92 16.95
C ARG A 83 6.20 12.83 17.62
N GLU A 84 6.31 14.13 17.39
CA GLU A 84 5.44 15.13 17.96
C GLU A 84 4.23 15.39 17.06
N GLY A 85 4.21 14.75 15.89
CA GLY A 85 3.19 14.91 14.87
C GLY A 85 1.82 14.43 15.33
N ARG A 86 0.80 15.26 15.04
CA ARG A 86 -0.60 14.96 15.32
C ARG A 86 -1.44 15.19 14.09
N GLY A 87 -2.59 14.48 14.03
CA GLY A 87 -3.55 14.59 12.95
C GLY A 87 -3.93 13.25 12.37
N SER A 88 -4.93 13.26 11.48
CA SER A 88 -5.49 12.04 10.87
C SER A 88 -4.46 11.28 10.03
N ALA A 89 -3.51 11.96 9.38
CA ALA A 89 -2.45 11.31 8.60
C ALA A 89 -1.55 10.41 9.45
N PHE A 90 -1.21 10.81 10.68
CA PHE A 90 -0.39 10.00 11.59
C PHE A 90 -1.16 8.77 12.10
N VAL A 91 -2.44 8.95 12.43
CA VAL A 91 -3.31 7.83 12.83
C VAL A 91 -3.46 6.84 11.68
N ALA A 92 -3.70 7.33 10.47
CA ALA A 92 -3.81 6.52 9.26
C ALA A 92 -2.51 5.75 8.98
N ALA A 93 -1.32 6.40 9.06
CA ALA A 93 -0.03 5.73 8.85
C ALA A 93 0.21 4.59 9.85
N ARG A 94 -0.16 4.79 11.12
CA ARG A 94 -0.06 3.75 12.15
C ARG A 94 -1.03 2.60 11.88
N THR A 95 -2.26 2.88 11.50
CA THR A 95 -3.22 1.85 11.09
C THR A 95 -2.72 1.08 9.87
N ALA A 96 -2.16 1.78 8.89
CA ALA A 96 -1.60 1.19 7.69
C ALA A 96 -0.44 0.24 8.00
N VAL A 97 0.52 0.62 8.83
CA VAL A 97 1.66 -0.26 9.15
C VAL A 97 1.21 -1.52 9.88
N GLU A 98 0.22 -1.43 10.77
CA GLU A 98 -0.36 -2.62 11.42
C GLU A 98 -1.10 -3.56 10.43
N ARG A 99 -1.67 -3.01 9.35
CA ARG A 99 -2.20 -3.81 8.24
C ARG A 99 -1.08 -4.44 7.40
N ALA A 100 -0.02 -3.68 7.14
CA ALA A 100 1.14 -4.16 6.38
C ALA A 100 1.79 -5.39 7.05
N LYS A 101 1.80 -5.48 8.37
CA LYS A 101 2.26 -6.65 9.15
C LYS A 101 1.45 -7.93 8.86
N LYS A 102 0.26 -7.81 8.29
CA LYS A 102 -0.69 -8.92 8.06
C LYS A 102 -0.87 -9.26 6.58
N THR A 103 -0.04 -8.75 5.69
CA THR A 103 -0.20 -8.92 4.24
C THR A 103 0.16 -10.31 3.73
N GLY A 104 0.84 -11.16 4.54
CA GLY A 104 1.33 -12.47 4.13
C GLY A 104 2.33 -12.37 2.98
N ASP A 105 2.07 -13.07 1.87
CA ASP A 105 2.96 -13.12 0.70
C ASP A 105 2.86 -11.90 -0.22
N ARG A 106 2.00 -10.93 0.10
CA ARG A 106 1.92 -9.68 -0.65
C ARG A 106 3.04 -8.73 -0.24
N ALA A 107 3.21 -7.65 -1.01
CA ALA A 107 4.10 -6.56 -0.60
C ALA A 107 3.68 -6.06 0.80
N PRO A 108 4.62 -5.97 1.77
CA PRO A 108 4.34 -5.54 3.14
C PRO A 108 4.15 -4.02 3.21
N LEU A 109 3.15 -3.54 2.46
CA LEU A 109 2.76 -2.15 2.34
C LEU A 109 1.23 -2.05 2.44
N ALA A 110 0.76 -1.02 3.15
CA ALA A 110 -0.64 -0.64 3.16
C ALA A 110 -0.79 0.89 3.12
N VAL A 111 -1.94 1.35 2.62
CA VAL A 111 -2.29 2.77 2.54
C VAL A 111 -3.61 2.99 3.24
N GLU A 112 -3.66 3.94 4.16
CA GLU A 112 -4.88 4.36 4.85
C GLU A 112 -5.15 5.84 4.62
N GLY A 113 -6.42 6.17 4.41
CA GLY A 113 -6.83 7.55 4.19
C GLY A 113 -8.22 7.66 3.59
N PRO A 114 -8.55 8.85 3.06
CA PRO A 114 -9.80 9.13 2.36
C PRO A 114 -9.98 8.29 1.09
N PRO A 115 -11.14 8.37 0.41
CA PRO A 115 -11.37 7.71 -0.87
C PRO A 115 -10.24 7.94 -1.88
N GLY A 116 -9.77 6.87 -2.52
CA GLY A 116 -8.56 6.85 -3.37
C GLY A 116 -7.36 6.14 -2.72
N ALA A 117 -7.32 6.05 -1.38
CA ALA A 117 -6.23 5.37 -0.67
C ALA A 117 -6.17 3.86 -0.97
N ALA A 118 -7.32 3.19 -1.03
CA ALA A 118 -7.39 1.76 -1.33
C ALA A 118 -6.97 1.46 -2.78
N GLU A 119 -7.34 2.31 -3.72
CA GLU A 119 -6.94 2.20 -5.12
C GLU A 119 -5.42 2.43 -5.27
N ALA A 120 -4.88 3.42 -4.56
CA ALA A 120 -3.44 3.66 -4.50
C ALA A 120 -2.68 2.46 -3.92
N GLU A 121 -3.19 1.84 -2.83
CA GLU A 121 -2.64 0.61 -2.26
C GLU A 121 -2.60 -0.51 -3.29
N GLY A 122 -3.69 -0.70 -4.05
CA GLY A 122 -3.74 -1.72 -5.10
C GLY A 122 -2.64 -1.57 -6.13
N VAL A 123 -2.44 -0.36 -6.66
CA VAL A 123 -1.37 -0.06 -7.63
C VAL A 123 0.01 -0.22 -7.00
N LEU A 124 0.23 0.31 -5.79
CA LEU A 124 1.51 0.23 -5.09
C LEU A 124 1.88 -1.21 -4.70
N THR A 125 0.90 -2.05 -4.36
CA THR A 125 1.11 -3.47 -4.07
C THR A 125 1.60 -4.22 -5.33
N LEU A 126 1.02 -3.92 -6.50
CA LEU A 126 1.46 -4.50 -7.78
C LEU A 126 2.90 -4.08 -8.11
N ILE A 127 3.22 -2.79 -8.01
CA ILE A 127 4.56 -2.26 -8.22
C ILE A 127 5.54 -2.89 -7.20
N GLY A 128 5.19 -2.88 -5.93
CA GLY A 128 6.01 -3.37 -4.83
C GLY A 128 6.34 -4.85 -4.98
N ARG A 129 5.40 -5.66 -5.47
CA ARG A 129 5.65 -7.07 -5.76
C ARG A 129 6.77 -7.26 -6.79
N HIS A 130 6.78 -6.48 -7.87
CA HIS A 130 7.86 -6.54 -8.85
C HIS A 130 9.19 -6.07 -8.25
N VAL A 131 9.19 -4.97 -7.52
CA VAL A 131 10.38 -4.42 -6.86
C VAL A 131 11.04 -5.44 -5.93
N MET A 132 10.26 -6.13 -5.10
CA MET A 132 10.75 -7.11 -4.13
C MET A 132 11.33 -8.38 -4.77
N HIS A 133 10.82 -8.78 -5.93
CA HIS A 133 11.25 -10.01 -6.60
C HIS A 133 12.48 -9.83 -7.50
N ARG A 134 12.98 -8.60 -7.65
CA ARG A 134 14.18 -8.31 -8.44
C ARG A 134 15.42 -8.88 -7.78
N THR A 135 16.24 -9.57 -8.57
CA THR A 135 17.52 -10.09 -8.14
C THR A 135 18.57 -8.98 -8.00
N ARG A 136 19.63 -9.23 -7.25
CA ARG A 136 20.78 -8.32 -7.15
C ARG A 136 21.40 -8.03 -8.52
N ALA A 137 21.41 -9.01 -9.43
CA ALA A 137 21.93 -8.85 -10.79
C ALA A 137 21.05 -7.89 -11.62
N GLU A 138 19.73 -7.97 -11.50
CA GLU A 138 18.80 -7.04 -12.12
C GLU A 138 19.00 -5.64 -11.54
N TRP A 139 19.00 -5.47 -10.22
CA TRP A 139 19.23 -4.18 -9.59
C TRP A 139 20.52 -3.52 -10.02
N ARG A 140 21.62 -4.27 -10.15
CA ARG A 140 22.90 -3.75 -10.65
C ARG A 140 22.78 -3.10 -12.04
N ILE A 141 21.87 -3.63 -12.87
CA ILE A 141 21.60 -3.09 -14.21
C ILE A 141 20.63 -1.91 -14.10
N LEU A 142 19.53 -2.07 -13.37
CA LEU A 142 18.46 -1.08 -13.27
C LEU A 142 18.93 0.24 -12.63
N ASP A 143 19.86 0.16 -11.68
CA ASP A 143 20.48 1.33 -11.02
C ASP A 143 21.32 2.22 -11.97
N ARG A 144 21.55 1.77 -13.21
CA ARG A 144 22.23 2.51 -14.27
C ARG A 144 21.27 3.08 -15.31
N LEU A 145 19.98 2.81 -15.14
CA LEU A 145 18.95 3.26 -16.08
C LEU A 145 18.34 4.58 -15.62
N GLU A 146 18.10 5.44 -16.57
CA GLU A 146 17.34 6.67 -16.37
C GLU A 146 15.97 6.53 -17.03
N PRO A 147 14.87 6.64 -16.26
CA PRO A 147 13.52 6.52 -16.81
C PRO A 147 13.26 7.59 -17.87
N GLY A 148 12.63 7.16 -18.97
CA GLY A 148 12.28 8.08 -20.08
C GLY A 148 13.46 8.56 -20.93
N ARG A 149 14.73 8.25 -20.56
CA ARG A 149 15.90 8.68 -21.33
C ARG A 149 16.20 7.69 -22.45
N TRP A 150 16.13 8.18 -23.68
CA TRP A 150 16.56 7.41 -24.85
C TRP A 150 18.06 7.05 -24.78
N GLY A 151 18.42 5.81 -25.13
CA GLY A 151 19.80 5.35 -25.08
C GLY A 151 20.33 4.94 -23.71
N SER A 152 19.53 5.08 -22.62
CA SER A 152 19.88 4.69 -21.26
C SER A 152 20.36 3.23 -21.15
N GLN A 153 19.66 2.28 -21.80
CA GLN A 153 20.05 0.86 -21.81
C GLN A 153 21.40 0.62 -22.50
N THR A 154 21.70 1.34 -23.59
CA THR A 154 22.98 1.26 -24.28
C THR A 154 24.12 1.80 -23.43
N ALA A 155 23.87 2.92 -22.73
CA ALA A 155 24.85 3.49 -21.81
C ALA A 155 25.14 2.54 -20.64
N ALA A 156 24.11 1.95 -20.03
CA ALA A 156 24.25 0.96 -18.96
C ALA A 156 25.01 -0.29 -19.42
N ALA A 157 24.73 -0.80 -20.61
CA ALA A 157 25.46 -1.94 -21.19
C ALA A 157 26.96 -1.65 -21.33
N ARG A 158 27.31 -0.47 -21.81
CA ARG A 158 28.70 -0.04 -21.96
C ARG A 158 29.40 0.11 -20.61
N GLU A 159 28.77 0.77 -19.65
CA GLU A 159 29.31 0.96 -18.30
C GLU A 159 29.57 -0.37 -17.58
N LEU A 160 28.64 -1.30 -17.70
CA LEU A 160 28.72 -2.61 -17.04
C LEU A 160 29.56 -3.65 -17.82
N GLY A 161 30.00 -3.34 -19.04
CA GLY A 161 30.75 -4.27 -19.89
C GLY A 161 29.93 -5.51 -20.30
N ILE A 162 28.61 -5.39 -20.47
CA ILE A 162 27.72 -6.48 -20.84
C ILE A 162 27.03 -6.23 -22.19
N ALA A 163 26.47 -7.28 -22.78
CA ALA A 163 25.75 -7.17 -24.04
C ALA A 163 24.44 -6.35 -23.86
N PRO A 164 24.06 -5.45 -24.81
CA PRO A 164 22.80 -4.71 -24.76
C PRO A 164 21.58 -5.61 -24.60
N GLN A 165 21.60 -6.81 -25.19
CA GLN A 165 20.53 -7.80 -25.04
C GLN A 165 20.35 -8.27 -23.60
N SER A 166 21.43 -8.32 -22.80
CA SER A 166 21.36 -8.67 -21.38
C SER A 166 20.64 -7.58 -20.57
N VAL A 167 20.88 -6.30 -20.89
CA VAL A 167 20.17 -5.17 -20.30
C VAL A 167 18.69 -5.22 -20.67
N SER A 168 18.36 -5.38 -21.96
CA SER A 168 16.94 -5.44 -22.41
C SER A 168 16.19 -6.62 -21.77
N LYS A 169 16.83 -7.79 -21.61
CA LYS A 169 16.23 -8.94 -20.91
C LYS A 169 16.00 -8.66 -19.42
N ALA A 170 16.93 -7.98 -18.76
CA ALA A 170 16.78 -7.59 -17.35
C ALA A 170 15.61 -6.61 -17.18
N VAL A 171 15.52 -5.60 -18.01
CA VAL A 171 14.42 -4.62 -18.03
C VAL A 171 13.06 -5.33 -18.21
N ALA A 172 12.95 -6.21 -19.21
CA ALA A 172 11.70 -6.92 -19.48
C ALA A 172 11.28 -7.86 -18.33
N ARG A 173 12.22 -8.61 -17.75
CA ARG A 173 11.90 -9.55 -16.64
C ARG A 173 11.58 -8.86 -15.34
N SER A 174 12.18 -7.72 -15.09
CA SER A 174 12.02 -6.96 -13.84
C SER A 174 10.77 -6.10 -13.79
N ALA A 175 9.99 -6.04 -14.89
CA ALA A 175 8.87 -5.12 -15.06
C ALA A 175 9.25 -3.65 -14.72
N TRP A 176 10.48 -3.24 -15.08
CA TRP A 176 10.98 -1.90 -14.77
C TRP A 176 10.24 -0.82 -15.56
N THR A 177 9.95 -1.09 -16.82
CA THR A 177 9.19 -0.17 -17.68
C THR A 177 7.77 0.01 -17.17
N GLU A 178 7.13 -1.08 -16.76
CA GLU A 178 5.76 -1.11 -16.22
C GLU A 178 5.67 -0.38 -14.88
N GLU A 179 6.66 -0.57 -14.02
CA GLU A 179 6.75 0.19 -12.75
C GLU A 179 6.77 1.69 -13.01
N TRP A 180 7.71 2.15 -13.86
CA TRP A 180 7.85 3.58 -14.13
C TRP A 180 6.63 4.18 -14.85
N ALA A 181 5.95 3.39 -15.68
CA ALA A 181 4.68 3.79 -16.29
C ALA A 181 3.52 3.86 -15.28
N ALA A 182 3.54 3.02 -14.24
CA ALA A 182 2.48 2.96 -13.23
C ALA A 182 2.65 3.97 -12.08
N ARG A 183 3.89 4.41 -11.75
CA ARG A 183 4.16 5.38 -10.67
C ARG A 183 3.33 6.67 -10.78
N PRO A 184 3.15 7.29 -11.96
CA PRO A 184 2.29 8.48 -12.09
C PRO A 184 0.83 8.22 -11.74
N ALA A 185 0.30 7.03 -12.05
CA ALA A 185 -1.06 6.65 -11.68
C ALA A 185 -1.20 6.50 -10.16
N ALA A 186 -0.24 5.84 -9.49
CA ALA A 186 -0.21 5.77 -8.03
C ALA A 186 -0.15 7.16 -7.40
N ALA A 187 0.71 8.04 -7.89
CA ALA A 187 0.82 9.42 -7.39
C ALA A 187 -0.47 10.22 -7.59
N LEU A 188 -1.15 10.04 -8.73
CA LEU A 188 -2.44 10.67 -8.99
C LEU A 188 -3.50 10.22 -7.97
N LEU A 189 -3.58 8.93 -7.68
CA LEU A 189 -4.52 8.37 -6.71
C LEU A 189 -4.22 8.86 -5.28
N LEU A 190 -2.95 8.93 -4.88
CA LEU A 190 -2.54 9.48 -3.60
C LEU A 190 -2.93 10.96 -3.47
N ARG A 191 -2.67 11.78 -4.50
CA ARG A 191 -3.08 13.19 -4.53
C ARG A 191 -4.59 13.34 -4.51
N TRP A 192 -5.32 12.48 -5.21
CA TRP A 192 -6.78 12.49 -5.16
C TRP A 192 -7.30 12.20 -3.75
N ALA A 193 -6.77 11.20 -3.07
CA ALA A 193 -7.12 10.91 -1.68
C ALA A 193 -6.79 12.08 -0.75
N ASP A 194 -5.64 12.75 -0.95
CA ASP A 194 -5.25 13.92 -0.15
C ASP A 194 -6.20 15.12 -0.34
N THR A 195 -6.66 15.36 -1.58
CA THR A 195 -7.64 16.43 -1.85
C THR A 195 -9.04 16.10 -1.35
N ALA A 196 -9.44 14.82 -1.32
CA ALA A 196 -10.73 14.39 -0.79
C ALA A 196 -10.85 14.67 0.72
N ASP A 197 -9.76 14.58 1.48
CA ASP A 197 -9.71 14.97 2.90
C ASP A 197 -10.02 16.46 3.09
N LEU A 198 -9.48 17.32 2.27
CA LEU A 198 -9.71 18.77 2.30
C LEU A 198 -11.18 19.14 1.99
N SER A 199 -11.89 18.31 1.24
CA SER A 199 -13.29 18.53 0.87
C SER A 199 -14.28 18.10 1.96
N ASN A 200 -13.83 17.34 2.97
CA ASN A 200 -14.65 16.88 4.10
C ASN A 200 -13.98 17.16 5.45
N PRO A 201 -13.85 18.43 5.86
CA PRO A 201 -13.18 18.81 7.09
C PRO A 201 -13.87 18.32 8.37
N SER A 202 -15.07 17.73 8.25
CA SER A 202 -15.90 17.32 9.40
C SER A 202 -15.77 15.85 9.79
N GLY A 203 -14.91 15.04 9.12
CA GLY A 203 -14.51 13.71 9.57
C GLY A 203 -15.62 12.67 9.82
N THR A 204 -16.87 12.92 9.39
CA THR A 204 -17.94 11.94 9.46
C THR A 204 -17.81 10.96 8.28
N VAL A 205 -17.12 9.87 8.50
CA VAL A 205 -17.21 8.68 7.66
C VAL A 205 -18.67 8.22 7.72
N ARG A 206 -19.43 8.53 6.68
CA ARG A 206 -20.76 7.93 6.49
C ARG A 206 -20.52 6.46 6.25
N ALA A 207 -20.93 5.62 7.21
CA ALA A 207 -20.96 4.17 7.01
C ALA A 207 -21.74 3.86 5.71
N PRO A 208 -21.33 2.87 4.92
CA PRO A 208 -22.11 2.48 3.75
C PRO A 208 -23.53 2.15 4.20
N GLU A 209 -24.53 2.85 3.63
CA GLU A 209 -25.93 2.54 3.84
C GLU A 209 -26.16 1.10 3.37
N GLU A 210 -26.53 0.23 4.29
CA GLU A 210 -27.05 -1.09 3.92
C GLU A 210 -28.23 -0.88 2.97
N PRO A 211 -28.29 -1.62 1.84
CA PRO A 211 -29.43 -1.50 0.94
C PRO A 211 -30.70 -1.84 1.73
N ALA A 212 -31.63 -0.90 1.76
CA ALA A 212 -32.94 -1.06 2.38
C ALA A 212 -33.57 -2.37 1.87
N THR A 213 -33.70 -3.35 2.74
CA THR A 213 -34.50 -4.55 2.50
C THR A 213 -35.93 -4.08 2.31
N THR A 214 -36.36 -3.98 1.06
CA THR A 214 -37.75 -3.83 0.68
C THR A 214 -38.52 -5.01 1.26
N GLY A 215 -39.32 -4.71 2.30
CA GLY A 215 -40.18 -5.67 2.94
C GLY A 215 -41.19 -6.24 1.93
N GLY A 216 -40.95 -7.50 1.55
CA GLY A 216 -41.89 -8.33 0.84
C GLY A 216 -43.04 -8.65 1.78
N GLY A 217 -44.21 -8.12 1.47
CA GLY A 217 -45.46 -8.43 2.18
C GLY A 217 -45.72 -9.94 2.22
N ARG A 218 -46.02 -10.41 3.40
CA ARG A 218 -46.57 -11.74 3.66
C ARG A 218 -47.96 -11.81 3.04
N PRO A 219 -48.32 -12.80 2.22
CA PRO A 219 -49.70 -13.09 1.93
C PRO A 219 -50.31 -13.84 3.12
N GLU A 220 -51.50 -13.42 3.56
CA GLU A 220 -52.36 -14.09 4.52
C GLU A 220 -52.79 -15.49 4.02
N PRO A 221 -53.00 -16.47 4.91
CA PRO A 221 -53.56 -17.76 4.55
C PRO A 221 -55.08 -17.70 4.52
N ALA A 222 -55.67 -17.94 3.36
CA ALA A 222 -57.12 -18.19 3.22
C ALA A 222 -57.50 -19.60 3.62
N GLY A 223 -58.47 -19.70 4.51
CA GLY A 223 -59.57 -20.58 4.69
C GLY A 223 -59.43 -22.09 4.50
N SER A 224 -59.69 -22.74 5.64
CA SER A 224 -60.19 -24.06 5.89
C SER A 224 -61.09 -24.71 4.83
N ALA A 225 -60.83 -26.00 4.53
CA ALA A 225 -61.90 -26.98 4.24
C ALA A 225 -61.43 -28.38 4.68
N GLU A 226 -62.29 -28.96 5.49
CA GLU A 226 -62.28 -30.32 6.04
C GLU A 226 -62.30 -31.43 4.97
N ARG A 227 -61.75 -32.59 5.26
CA ARG A 227 -62.37 -33.93 5.39
C ARG A 227 -61.30 -35.01 5.48
N GLY A 228 -61.52 -35.82 6.48
CA GLY A 228 -60.76 -36.95 6.92
C GLY A 228 -60.95 -38.20 6.00
N PRO A 229 -60.95 -39.49 6.56
CA PRO A 229 -59.71 -40.25 6.64
C PRO A 229 -59.84 -41.60 5.87
N ALA A 230 -58.73 -42.26 5.60
CA ALA A 230 -58.62 -43.72 5.44
C ALA A 230 -57.15 -44.10 5.17
N ALA A 231 -56.49 -44.80 6.07
CA ALA A 231 -56.36 -46.27 6.15
C ALA A 231 -55.43 -46.88 5.08
N GLY A 232 -54.47 -47.63 5.56
CA GLY A 232 -53.89 -48.77 4.86
C GLY A 232 -52.38 -48.75 4.73
N ALA A 233 -51.67 -49.27 5.70
CA ALA A 233 -51.02 -50.57 5.72
C ALA A 233 -49.91 -50.85 4.73
N SER A 234 -48.79 -51.24 5.31
CA SER A 234 -48.01 -52.44 5.03
C SER A 234 -46.71 -52.36 4.21
N LYS A 235 -45.64 -52.60 4.94
CA LYS A 235 -44.58 -53.61 4.69
C LYS A 235 -43.70 -53.54 3.43
N GLY A 236 -42.44 -53.76 3.74
CA GLY A 236 -41.51 -54.62 3.00
C GLY A 236 -40.23 -53.96 2.61
N ASP A 237 -39.23 -54.11 3.39
CA ASP A 237 -38.14 -55.06 3.23
C ASP A 237 -37.39 -55.01 1.89
N ARG A 238 -36.21 -54.48 1.92
CA ARG A 238 -34.87 -55.05 1.69
C ARG A 238 -33.83 -53.97 1.64
#